data_4f59f121b1bf3a0e7887d5b8245ad758
#
_entry.id   4f59f121b1bf3a0e7887d5b8245ad758
#
_cell.length_a   1.000
_cell.length_b   1.000
_cell.length_c   1.000
_cell.angle_alpha   90.00
_cell.angle_beta   90.00
_cell.angle_gamma   90.00
#
_symmetry.space_group_name_H-M   'P 1'
#
loop_
_entity.id
_entity.type
_entity.pdbx_description
1 polymer ?
#
loop_
_entity_poly.entity_id
_entity_poly.type
_entity_poly.pdbx_seq_one_letter_code
_entity_poly.pdbx_strand_id
1 'polypeptide(L)'
;MAERTNLRPIGVIENMSYYLCPHCGERDDIFGTGGGQEAADTLGVPLMAQVPLLPALRAGGDSGSPIVVSDPDAPASVALRESAHAVARATKSKVGKPLTLMTNVPAAAGAGHGGHAGHDHAGHTH
;
A
#
# COMPACT_ATOMS: atom_id res chain seq x y z
N MET A 1 -18.68 -6.81 3.44
CA MET A 1 -17.58 -7.69 3.87
C MET A 1 -16.50 -6.94 4.66
N ALA A 2 -16.05 -5.77 4.24
CA ALA A 2 -15.04 -4.94 4.94
C ALA A 2 -15.43 -4.56 6.39
N GLU A 3 -16.70 -4.26 6.64
CA GLU A 3 -17.20 -3.93 7.99
C GLU A 3 -17.06 -5.07 9.00
N ARG A 4 -17.20 -6.33 8.52
CA ARG A 4 -17.06 -7.53 9.37
C ARG A 4 -15.62 -7.82 9.77
N THR A 5 -14.65 -7.22 9.09
CA THR A 5 -13.21 -7.42 9.31
C THR A 5 -12.52 -6.21 9.92
N ASN A 6 -13.26 -5.18 10.35
CA ASN A 6 -12.73 -3.90 10.85
C ASN A 6 -11.78 -3.19 9.86
N LEU A 7 -11.89 -3.50 8.57
CA LEU A 7 -11.13 -2.83 7.52
C LEU A 7 -11.89 -1.58 7.05
N ARG A 8 -11.21 -0.44 7.03
CA ARG A 8 -11.74 0.79 6.48
C ARG A 8 -11.46 0.85 4.98
N PRO A 9 -12.49 0.89 4.11
CA PRO A 9 -12.28 1.20 2.70
C PRO A 9 -11.71 2.62 2.59
N ILE A 10 -10.78 2.82 1.65
CA ILE A 10 -10.14 4.12 1.37
C ILE A 10 -10.56 4.68 0.02
N GLY A 11 -11.22 3.88 -0.81
CA GLY A 11 -11.71 4.24 -2.14
C GLY A 11 -12.26 3.03 -2.88
N VAL A 12 -12.86 3.30 -4.03
CA VAL A 12 -13.34 2.30 -4.98
C VAL A 12 -12.54 2.43 -6.27
N ILE A 13 -12.16 1.31 -6.85
CA ILE A 13 -11.62 1.20 -8.21
C ILE A 13 -12.57 0.29 -8.98
N GLU A 14 -13.18 0.83 -10.03
CA GLU A 14 -14.09 0.09 -10.88
C GLU A 14 -13.30 -0.58 -12.01
N ASN A 15 -13.19 -1.91 -11.97
CA ASN A 15 -12.54 -2.68 -13.02
C ASN A 15 -13.56 -3.12 -14.07
N MET A 16 -13.14 -3.24 -15.32
CA MET A 16 -14.01 -3.52 -16.47
C MET A 16 -15.16 -2.50 -16.58
N SER A 17 -14.87 -1.24 -16.29
CA SER A 17 -15.88 -0.18 -16.22
C SER A 17 -16.56 0.06 -17.57
N TYR A 18 -15.81 -0.08 -18.65
CA TYR A 18 -16.29 0.04 -20.02
C TYR A 18 -15.36 -0.73 -20.97
N TYR A 19 -15.86 -1.09 -22.13
CA TYR A 19 -15.07 -1.67 -23.21
C TYR A 19 -14.54 -0.59 -24.15
N LEU A 20 -13.30 -0.72 -24.61
CA LEU A 20 -12.74 0.08 -25.68
C LEU A 20 -12.41 -0.82 -26.86
N CYS A 21 -13.02 -0.52 -28.03
CA CYS A 21 -12.75 -1.26 -29.25
C CYS A 21 -11.29 -1.03 -29.70
N PRO A 22 -10.48 -2.09 -29.88
CA PRO A 22 -9.07 -1.93 -30.28
C PRO A 22 -8.92 -1.45 -31.75
N HIS A 23 -9.99 -1.48 -32.56
CA HIS A 23 -9.93 -1.10 -33.94
C HIS A 23 -10.36 0.35 -34.20
N CYS A 24 -11.39 0.84 -33.50
CA CYS A 24 -11.94 2.17 -33.73
C CYS A 24 -11.82 3.08 -32.48
N GLY A 25 -11.46 2.53 -31.31
CA GLY A 25 -11.38 3.30 -30.06
C GLY A 25 -12.75 3.64 -29.48
N GLU A 26 -13.85 3.14 -30.08
CA GLU A 26 -15.19 3.40 -29.57
C GLU A 26 -15.40 2.79 -28.20
N ARG A 27 -16.02 3.56 -27.30
CA ARG A 27 -16.37 3.14 -25.96
C ARG A 27 -17.76 2.50 -25.97
N ASP A 28 -17.87 1.36 -25.31
CA ASP A 28 -19.14 0.67 -25.08
C ASP A 28 -19.27 0.32 -23.60
N ASP A 29 -20.35 0.77 -22.97
CA ASP A 29 -20.62 0.54 -21.55
C ASP A 29 -21.41 -0.78 -21.37
N ILE A 30 -20.83 -1.89 -21.82
CA ILE A 30 -21.44 -3.23 -21.88
C ILE A 30 -21.95 -3.76 -20.51
N PHE A 31 -21.44 -3.25 -19.41
CA PHE A 31 -21.88 -3.60 -18.06
C PHE A 31 -22.74 -2.51 -17.41
N GLY A 32 -23.17 -1.49 -18.18
CA GLY A 32 -23.85 -0.31 -17.66
C GLY A 32 -22.89 0.73 -17.11
N THR A 33 -23.44 1.79 -16.53
CA THR A 33 -22.69 2.92 -16.01
C THR A 33 -23.06 3.23 -14.56
N GLY A 34 -22.12 3.81 -13.81
CA GLY A 34 -22.39 4.38 -12.49
C GLY A 34 -22.28 3.44 -11.30
N GLY A 35 -22.13 2.12 -11.50
CA GLY A 35 -22.06 1.17 -10.39
C GLY A 35 -20.89 1.43 -9.43
N GLY A 36 -19.72 1.79 -9.97
CA GLY A 36 -18.57 2.16 -9.16
C GLY A 36 -18.79 3.43 -8.33
N GLN A 37 -19.47 4.43 -8.90
CA GLN A 37 -19.81 5.66 -8.19
C GLN A 37 -20.84 5.41 -7.08
N GLU A 38 -21.88 4.64 -7.37
CA GLU A 38 -22.90 4.27 -6.38
C GLU A 38 -22.29 3.51 -5.18
N ALA A 39 -21.36 2.58 -5.46
CA ALA A 39 -20.63 1.88 -4.42
C ALA A 39 -19.74 2.83 -3.60
N ALA A 40 -19.07 3.79 -4.24
CA ALA A 40 -18.24 4.78 -3.59
C ALA A 40 -19.06 5.69 -2.67
N ASP A 41 -20.21 6.17 -3.15
CA ASP A 41 -21.13 7.01 -2.40
C ASP A 41 -21.70 6.26 -1.19
N THR A 42 -22.11 5.01 -1.36
CA THR A 42 -22.61 4.15 -0.28
C THR A 42 -21.56 3.93 0.82
N LEU A 43 -20.30 3.79 0.45
CA LEU A 43 -19.19 3.60 1.38
C LEU A 43 -18.63 4.91 1.95
N GLY A 44 -19.05 6.05 1.44
CA GLY A 44 -18.53 7.36 1.83
C GLY A 44 -17.05 7.56 1.48
N VAL A 45 -16.60 6.99 0.36
CA VAL A 45 -15.21 7.05 -0.11
C VAL A 45 -15.16 7.50 -1.58
N PRO A 46 -14.02 8.01 -2.08
CA PRO A 46 -13.93 8.42 -3.48
C PRO A 46 -13.90 7.22 -4.44
N LEU A 47 -14.48 7.41 -5.65
CA LEU A 47 -14.16 6.60 -6.83
C LEU A 47 -12.78 7.05 -7.32
N MET A 48 -11.78 6.18 -7.19
CA MET A 48 -10.38 6.51 -7.46
C MET A 48 -10.00 6.37 -8.92
N ALA A 49 -10.56 5.37 -9.61
CA ALA A 49 -10.34 5.16 -11.04
C ALA A 49 -11.36 4.21 -11.64
N GLN A 50 -11.48 4.29 -12.97
CA GLN A 50 -12.25 3.38 -13.81
C GLN A 50 -11.30 2.74 -14.82
N VAL A 51 -11.10 1.43 -14.71
CA VAL A 51 -10.19 0.67 -15.56
C VAL A 51 -10.99 0.05 -16.72
N PRO A 52 -10.65 0.34 -17.99
CA PRO A 52 -11.36 -0.22 -19.12
C PRO A 52 -11.07 -1.70 -19.32
N LEU A 53 -12.03 -2.40 -19.91
CA LEU A 53 -11.84 -3.74 -20.44
C LEU A 53 -11.14 -3.65 -21.80
N LEU A 54 -9.90 -4.14 -21.87
CA LEU A 54 -9.09 -4.19 -23.08
C LEU A 54 -8.54 -5.61 -23.28
N PRO A 55 -8.64 -6.20 -24.50
CA PRO A 55 -8.03 -7.49 -24.79
C PRO A 55 -6.53 -7.54 -24.49
N ALA A 56 -5.80 -6.44 -24.75
CA ALA A 56 -4.36 -6.33 -24.49
C ALA A 56 -4.04 -6.40 -22.99
N LEU A 57 -4.89 -5.84 -22.11
CA LEU A 57 -4.72 -5.93 -20.65
C LEU A 57 -4.75 -7.39 -20.18
N ARG A 58 -5.74 -8.16 -20.69
CA ARG A 58 -5.86 -9.58 -20.37
C ARG A 58 -4.66 -10.37 -20.92
N ALA A 59 -4.33 -10.19 -22.22
CA ALA A 59 -3.24 -10.91 -22.86
C ALA A 59 -1.89 -10.67 -22.17
N GLY A 60 -1.64 -9.42 -21.74
CA GLY A 60 -0.45 -9.06 -20.97
C GLY A 60 -0.40 -9.75 -19.59
N GLY A 61 -1.54 -9.84 -18.91
CA GLY A 61 -1.65 -10.58 -17.65
C GLY A 61 -1.36 -12.07 -17.81
N ASP A 62 -1.96 -12.69 -18.82
CA ASP A 62 -1.79 -14.13 -19.11
C ASP A 62 -0.35 -14.49 -19.52
N SER A 63 0.34 -13.60 -20.21
CA SER A 63 1.72 -13.81 -20.68
C SER A 63 2.81 -13.40 -19.68
N GLY A 64 2.43 -12.78 -18.54
CA GLY A 64 3.39 -12.23 -17.59
C GLY A 64 4.08 -10.95 -18.07
N SER A 65 3.52 -10.25 -19.06
CA SER A 65 3.99 -8.96 -19.58
C SER A 65 2.96 -7.87 -19.26
N PRO A 66 3.03 -7.25 -18.05
CA PRO A 66 2.03 -6.29 -17.63
C PRO A 66 1.90 -5.11 -18.59
N ILE A 67 0.67 -4.73 -18.95
CA ILE A 67 0.39 -3.67 -19.94
C ILE A 67 1.02 -2.32 -19.54
N VAL A 68 1.15 -2.04 -18.25
CA VAL A 68 1.78 -0.81 -17.75
C VAL A 68 3.26 -0.69 -18.11
N VAL A 69 3.90 -1.81 -18.48
CA VAL A 69 5.30 -1.89 -18.93
C VAL A 69 5.37 -2.00 -20.45
N SER A 70 4.54 -2.87 -21.05
CA SER A 70 4.58 -3.15 -22.49
C SER A 70 3.94 -2.04 -23.34
N ASP A 71 2.92 -1.36 -22.81
CA ASP A 71 2.25 -0.23 -23.46
C ASP A 71 1.85 0.82 -22.39
N PRO A 72 2.79 1.69 -21.99
CA PRO A 72 2.55 2.68 -20.92
C PRO A 72 1.45 3.70 -21.23
N ASP A 73 1.19 3.95 -22.50
CA ASP A 73 0.24 4.99 -22.95
C ASP A 73 -1.16 4.43 -23.24
N ALA A 74 -1.34 3.13 -23.15
CA ALA A 74 -2.65 2.50 -23.27
C ALA A 74 -3.62 3.06 -22.21
N PRO A 75 -4.92 3.24 -22.55
CA PRO A 75 -5.91 3.74 -21.59
C PRO A 75 -5.97 2.97 -20.28
N ALA A 76 -5.82 1.64 -20.32
CA ALA A 76 -5.76 0.82 -19.13
C ALA A 76 -4.50 1.08 -18.29
N SER A 77 -3.35 1.32 -18.93
CA SER A 77 -2.09 1.65 -18.25
C SER A 77 -2.18 2.99 -17.53
N VAL A 78 -2.79 3.98 -18.16
CA VAL A 78 -3.05 5.29 -17.55
C VAL A 78 -3.95 5.13 -16.33
N ALA A 79 -5.10 4.45 -16.47
CA ALA A 79 -6.05 4.23 -15.38
C ALA A 79 -5.43 3.46 -14.20
N LEU A 80 -4.61 2.45 -14.46
CA LEU A 80 -3.90 1.69 -13.43
C LEU A 80 -2.88 2.55 -12.68
N ARG A 81 -2.11 3.41 -13.38
CA ARG A 81 -1.19 4.35 -12.72
C ARG A 81 -1.94 5.39 -11.88
N GLU A 82 -3.04 5.93 -12.39
CA GLU A 82 -3.89 6.85 -11.62
C GLU A 82 -4.44 6.19 -10.36
N SER A 83 -4.89 4.93 -10.46
CA SER A 83 -5.31 4.12 -9.31
C SER A 83 -4.19 4.00 -8.27
N ALA A 84 -2.98 3.64 -8.70
CA ALA A 84 -1.83 3.50 -7.81
C ALA A 84 -1.47 4.83 -7.13
N HIS A 85 -1.50 5.94 -7.85
CA HIS A 85 -1.28 7.26 -7.28
C HIS A 85 -2.37 7.68 -6.29
N ALA A 86 -3.63 7.37 -6.57
CA ALA A 86 -4.75 7.66 -5.68
C ALA A 86 -4.63 6.88 -4.36
N VAL A 87 -4.33 5.58 -4.44
CA VAL A 87 -4.07 4.73 -3.26
C VAL A 87 -2.87 5.25 -2.47
N ALA A 88 -1.77 5.58 -3.13
CA ALA A 88 -0.57 6.10 -2.47
C ALA A 88 -0.85 7.43 -1.74
N ARG A 89 -1.65 8.32 -2.31
CA ARG A 89 -2.06 9.56 -1.64
C ARG A 89 -2.96 9.30 -0.44
N ALA A 90 -3.94 8.40 -0.57
CA ALA A 90 -4.86 8.05 0.50
C ALA A 90 -4.17 7.38 1.70
N THR A 91 -3.07 6.65 1.45
CA THR A 91 -2.31 5.93 2.49
C THR A 91 -1.22 6.78 3.14
N LYS A 92 -0.61 7.74 2.42
CA LYS A 92 0.43 8.64 2.96
C LYS A 92 -0.01 9.44 4.19
N SER A 93 -1.29 9.75 4.32
CA SER A 93 -1.85 10.46 5.49
C SER A 93 -1.76 9.67 6.80
N LYS A 94 -1.47 8.37 6.76
CA LYS A 94 -1.40 7.50 7.95
C LYS A 94 0.02 7.08 8.35
N VAL A 95 1.02 7.32 7.50
CA VAL A 95 2.42 6.94 7.75
C VAL A 95 3.17 7.92 8.66
N GLY A 96 2.52 9.00 9.08
CA GLY A 96 3.15 10.09 9.84
C GLY A 96 3.12 9.99 11.37
N LYS A 97 2.65 8.91 11.97
CA LYS A 97 2.81 8.73 13.42
C LYS A 97 4.03 7.85 13.67
N PRO A 98 5.14 8.41 14.23
CA PRO A 98 6.24 7.58 14.68
C PRO A 98 5.67 6.58 15.70
N LEU A 99 5.99 5.30 15.52
CA LEU A 99 5.80 4.29 16.57
C LEU A 99 6.66 4.74 17.76
N THR A 100 6.03 5.39 18.73
CA THR A 100 6.65 5.58 20.03
C THR A 100 6.64 4.22 20.72
N LEU A 101 7.71 3.47 20.54
CA LEU A 101 8.00 2.33 21.39
C LEU A 101 8.12 2.89 22.82
N MET A 102 7.08 2.72 23.61
CA MET A 102 7.15 2.86 25.06
C MET A 102 8.06 1.74 25.56
N THR A 103 9.36 1.98 25.53
CA THR A 103 10.31 1.14 26.27
C THR A 103 10.14 1.47 27.75
N ASN A 104 9.12 0.90 28.35
CA ASN A 104 8.99 0.89 29.79
C ASN A 104 9.90 -0.23 30.33
N VAL A 105 11.22 -0.07 30.14
CA VAL A 105 12.21 -0.87 30.85
C VAL A 105 12.43 -0.16 32.16
N PRO A 106 12.00 -0.71 33.31
CA PRO A 106 12.37 -0.13 34.58
C PRO A 106 13.90 -0.16 34.68
N ALA A 107 14.51 1.00 34.94
CA ALA A 107 15.94 1.11 35.20
C ALA A 107 16.28 0.15 36.35
N ALA A 108 17.03 -0.90 36.03
CA ALA A 108 17.58 -1.80 37.06
C ALA A 108 18.43 -0.95 37.98
N ALA A 109 18.03 -0.89 39.25
CA ALA A 109 18.76 -0.23 40.33
C ALA A 109 20.18 -0.82 40.36
N GLY A 110 21.18 0.06 40.20
CA GLY A 110 22.58 -0.31 40.26
C GLY A 110 22.92 -0.93 41.62
N ALA A 111 23.25 -2.21 41.59
CA ALA A 111 23.92 -2.86 42.73
C ALA A 111 25.37 -2.39 42.72
N GLY A 112 25.70 -1.54 43.72
CA GLY A 112 27.07 -1.13 43.98
C GLY A 112 27.90 -2.36 44.40
N HIS A 113 28.98 -2.62 43.67
CA HIS A 113 30.01 -3.55 44.12
C HIS A 113 31.08 -2.74 44.82
N GLY A 114 31.15 -2.99 46.14
CA GLY A 114 32.12 -2.45 47.04
C GLY A 114 33.55 -2.86 46.67
N GLY A 115 34.47 -1.96 46.99
CA GLY A 115 35.87 -2.10 46.76
C GLY A 115 36.51 -3.29 47.46
N HIS A 116 37.50 -3.87 46.83
CA HIS A 116 38.50 -4.69 47.48
C HIS A 116 39.82 -3.94 47.50
N ALA A 117 40.25 -3.67 48.76
CA ALA A 117 41.52 -3.11 49.12
C ALA A 117 42.69 -4.01 48.72
N GLY A 118 43.84 -3.38 48.55
CA GLY A 118 45.07 -3.93 48.05
C GLY A 118 45.71 -5.05 48.85
N HIS A 119 46.58 -5.76 48.15
CA HIS A 119 47.67 -6.49 48.75
C HIS A 119 48.96 -6.15 48.03
N ASP A 120 49.80 -5.38 48.78
CA ASP A 120 51.23 -5.26 48.54
C ASP A 120 51.92 -6.62 48.76
N HIS A 121 52.73 -7.05 47.80
CA HIS A 121 53.81 -7.96 48.07
C HIS A 121 55.09 -7.45 47.46
N ALA A 122 55.93 -7.00 48.43
CA ALA A 122 57.32 -6.69 48.22
C ALA A 122 58.15 -7.98 48.03
N GLY A 123 59.12 -7.90 47.08
CA GLY A 123 60.44 -8.37 47.19
C GLY A 123 60.72 -9.89 47.28
N HIS A 124 61.53 -10.39 46.35
CA HIS A 124 62.82 -11.00 46.71
C HIS A 124 63.70 -11.15 45.49
N THR A 125 64.88 -10.60 45.66
CA THR A 125 66.11 -10.84 44.92
C THR A 125 66.54 -12.29 44.95
N HIS A 126 66.96 -12.86 43.80
CA HIS A 126 68.23 -13.57 43.57
C HIS A 126 68.45 -13.74 42.08
#